data_908b53cae4296d6c70cb2ad8f87cedd9
#
_entry.id   908b53cae4296d6c70cb2ad8f87cedd9
#
_cell.length_a   1.000
_cell.length_b   1.000
_cell.length_c   1.000
_cell.angle_alpha   90.00
_cell.angle_beta   90.00
_cell.angle_gamma   90.00
#
_symmetry.space_group_name_H-M   'P 1'
#
loop_
_entity.id
_entity.type
_entity.pdbx_description
1 polymer ?
#
loop_
_entity_poly.entity_id
_entity_poly.type
_entity_poly.pdbx_seq_one_letter_code
_entity_poly.pdbx_strand_id
1 'polypeptide(L)'
;MDYNNFTSPLDPTVKLKAKEEEALTDPTYYRKLVGKLNFLTNTRLDIAYSVQNLSQFMDDTRQPHLKPVFHLLRYLKTDPTLGIFMSRDTNYTLRAYCDSDWAVCPDSRNSISGYHVLLGSSSVSWKSKKHATISLSSAEVEYRALRKVVGELVWLSRLFEELTVLFPKPIVVFCDS
;
A
#
# COMPACT_ATOMS: atom_id res chain seq x y z
N MET A 1 23.15 22.65 -3.19
CA MET A 1 21.83 21.99 -3.36
C MET A 1 21.73 20.96 -2.26
N ASP A 2 20.99 21.26 -1.19
CA ASP A 2 20.81 20.35 -0.08
C ASP A 2 20.04 19.12 -0.56
N TYR A 3 20.74 18.00 -0.69
CA TYR A 3 20.14 16.69 -0.85
C TYR A 3 19.56 16.27 0.50
N ASN A 4 18.39 16.77 0.85
CA ASN A 4 17.62 16.17 1.92
C ASN A 4 17.27 14.74 1.47
N ASN A 5 17.96 13.76 2.02
CA ASN A 5 17.64 12.35 1.82
C ASN A 5 16.24 12.09 2.39
N PHE A 6 15.26 11.93 1.51
CA PHE A 6 13.91 11.52 1.90
C PHE A 6 13.94 10.05 2.26
N THR A 7 13.96 9.75 3.55
CA THR A 7 14.03 8.38 4.09
C THR A 7 12.67 7.69 4.13
N SER A 8 11.58 8.46 3.98
CA SER A 8 10.21 7.94 3.99
C SER A 8 9.43 8.43 2.75
N PRO A 9 8.56 7.59 2.16
CA PRO A 9 7.72 7.96 1.01
C PRO A 9 6.74 9.08 1.30
N LEU A 10 6.27 9.21 2.55
CA LEU A 10 5.49 10.35 3.04
C LEU A 10 6.07 10.84 4.35
N ASP A 11 5.89 12.13 4.61
CA ASP A 11 6.19 12.71 5.91
C ASP A 11 5.14 12.19 6.92
N PRO A 12 5.55 11.44 7.97
CA PRO A 12 4.62 10.85 8.93
C PRO A 12 3.91 11.90 9.79
N THR A 13 4.42 13.13 9.84
CA THR A 13 3.84 14.23 10.63
C THR A 13 2.68 14.91 9.88
N VAL A 14 2.62 14.77 8.56
CA VAL A 14 1.62 15.41 7.70
C VAL A 14 0.37 14.54 7.58
N LYS A 15 -0.72 14.98 8.20
CA LYS A 15 -2.05 14.37 8.06
C LYS A 15 -2.83 15.15 7.01
N LEU A 16 -3.06 14.53 5.85
CA LEU A 16 -3.84 15.12 4.78
C LEU A 16 -5.33 15.09 5.12
N LYS A 17 -6.04 16.18 4.84
CA LYS A 17 -7.48 16.30 5.01
C LYS A 17 -8.16 16.68 3.70
N ALA A 18 -9.42 16.29 3.54
CA ALA A 18 -10.15 16.46 2.29
C ALA A 18 -10.48 17.94 1.98
N LYS A 19 -10.69 18.78 2.99
CA LYS A 19 -11.19 20.15 2.82
C LYS A 19 -10.27 21.19 3.46
N GLU A 20 -8.97 21.12 3.18
CA GLU A 20 -8.02 22.15 3.59
C GLU A 20 -7.69 23.05 2.39
N GLU A 21 -7.70 24.35 2.60
CA GLU A 21 -7.34 25.40 1.63
C GLU A 21 -8.17 25.37 0.32
N GLU A 22 -7.69 26.11 -0.68
CA GLU A 22 -8.37 26.27 -1.97
C GLU A 22 -8.28 25.02 -2.85
N ALA A 23 -9.33 24.79 -3.64
CA ALA A 23 -9.32 23.76 -4.66
C ALA A 23 -8.24 24.05 -5.71
N LEU A 24 -7.63 23.02 -6.25
CA LEU A 24 -6.73 23.16 -7.38
C LEU A 24 -7.52 23.62 -8.61
N THR A 25 -7.04 24.67 -9.27
CA THR A 25 -7.64 25.20 -10.50
C THR A 25 -7.61 24.15 -11.62
N ASP A 26 -6.54 23.35 -11.71
CA ASP A 26 -6.43 22.20 -12.61
C ASP A 26 -6.02 20.93 -11.86
N PRO A 27 -6.97 20.04 -11.53
CA PRO A 27 -6.70 18.77 -10.89
C PRO A 27 -6.08 17.73 -11.83
N THR A 28 -6.03 17.99 -13.14
CA THR A 28 -5.58 17.03 -14.16
C THR A 28 -4.13 16.63 -13.94
N TYR A 29 -3.28 17.58 -13.57
CA TYR A 29 -1.86 17.31 -13.29
C TYR A 29 -1.69 16.36 -12.09
N TYR A 30 -2.40 16.62 -10.99
CA TYR A 30 -2.40 15.75 -9.82
C TYR A 30 -2.84 14.32 -10.17
N ARG A 31 -3.98 14.19 -10.85
CA ARG A 31 -4.55 12.89 -11.26
C ARG A 31 -3.58 12.10 -12.15
N LYS A 32 -2.92 12.77 -13.10
CA LYS A 32 -1.89 12.14 -13.95
C LYS A 32 -0.71 11.62 -13.13
N LEU A 33 -0.19 12.41 -12.18
CA LEU A 33 0.92 11.99 -11.33
C LEU A 33 0.54 10.81 -10.44
N VAL A 34 -0.58 10.91 -9.72
CA VAL A 34 -1.05 9.83 -8.83
C VAL A 34 -1.38 8.57 -9.63
N GLY A 35 -1.96 8.69 -10.83
CA GLY A 35 -2.21 7.55 -11.71
C GLY A 35 -0.93 6.82 -12.12
N LYS A 36 0.14 7.56 -12.48
CA LYS A 36 1.45 6.96 -12.78
C LYS A 36 2.09 6.32 -11.55
N LEU A 37 1.98 6.98 -10.39
CA LEU A 37 2.47 6.42 -9.13
C LEU A 37 1.71 5.16 -8.74
N ASN A 38 0.39 5.12 -8.98
CA ASN A 38 -0.42 3.92 -8.75
C ASN A 38 0.03 2.74 -9.62
N PHE A 39 0.36 2.98 -10.89
CA PHE A 39 0.95 1.95 -11.74
C PHE A 39 2.31 1.47 -11.19
N LEU A 40 3.14 2.38 -10.69
CA LEU A 40 4.46 2.06 -10.15
C LEU A 40 4.38 1.19 -8.88
N THR A 41 3.27 1.21 -8.13
CA THR A 41 3.09 0.31 -6.96
C THR A 41 3.13 -1.17 -7.31
N ASN A 42 2.98 -1.54 -8.58
CA ASN A 42 3.13 -2.93 -9.03
C ASN A 42 4.57 -3.45 -8.95
N THR A 43 5.57 -2.56 -8.83
CA THR A 43 6.98 -2.91 -8.71
C THR A 43 7.66 -2.26 -7.51
N ARG A 44 7.03 -1.25 -6.91
CA ARG A 44 7.50 -0.49 -5.75
C ARG A 44 6.50 -0.64 -4.60
N LEU A 45 6.58 -1.76 -3.89
CA LEU A 45 5.68 -2.05 -2.77
C LEU A 45 5.80 -1.02 -1.62
N ASP A 46 6.98 -0.43 -1.45
CA ASP A 46 7.31 0.57 -0.44
C ASP A 46 6.47 1.85 -0.54
N ILE A 47 5.96 2.18 -1.74
CA ILE A 47 5.09 3.35 -1.93
C ILE A 47 3.59 3.03 -1.93
N ALA A 48 3.19 1.77 -1.78
CA ALA A 48 1.78 1.37 -1.92
C ALA A 48 0.84 2.10 -0.95
N TYR A 49 1.23 2.24 0.31
CA TYR A 49 0.48 3.01 1.32
C TYR A 49 0.38 4.49 0.94
N SER A 50 1.49 5.09 0.56
CA SER A 50 1.58 6.51 0.22
C SER A 50 0.70 6.86 -0.97
N VAL A 51 0.75 6.05 -2.02
CA VAL A 51 -0.08 6.23 -3.23
C VAL A 51 -1.55 6.00 -2.93
N GLN A 52 -1.90 5.00 -2.10
CA GLN A 52 -3.26 4.78 -1.64
C GLN A 52 -3.81 5.98 -0.86
N ASN A 53 -2.97 6.61 -0.03
CA ASN A 53 -3.35 7.81 0.72
C ASN A 53 -3.61 8.99 -0.22
N LEU A 54 -2.70 9.25 -1.16
CA LEU A 54 -2.84 10.32 -2.16
C LEU A 54 -4.03 10.11 -3.10
N SER A 55 -4.32 8.86 -3.47
CA SER A 55 -5.44 8.52 -4.38
C SER A 55 -6.82 8.93 -3.83
N GLN A 56 -6.96 9.07 -2.51
CA GLN A 56 -8.21 9.49 -1.88
C GLN A 56 -8.64 10.91 -2.27
N PHE A 57 -7.70 11.76 -2.71
CA PHE A 57 -7.93 13.16 -3.02
C PHE A 57 -8.04 13.45 -4.52
N MET A 58 -8.14 12.41 -5.37
CA MET A 58 -8.22 12.60 -6.83
C MET A 58 -9.51 13.30 -7.28
N ASP A 59 -10.61 13.13 -6.55
CA ASP A 59 -11.91 13.72 -6.92
C ASP A 59 -12.01 15.20 -6.49
N ASP A 60 -11.51 15.55 -5.31
CA ASP A 60 -11.47 16.91 -4.77
C ASP A 60 -10.06 17.27 -4.33
N THR A 61 -9.22 17.59 -5.32
CA THR A 61 -7.80 17.90 -5.10
C THR A 61 -7.63 19.34 -4.63
N ARG A 62 -6.88 19.52 -3.54
CA ARG A 62 -6.54 20.83 -2.95
C ARG A 62 -5.06 21.13 -3.07
N GLN A 63 -4.66 22.42 -2.91
CA GLN A 63 -3.27 22.85 -2.97
C GLN A 63 -2.32 22.04 -2.04
N PRO A 64 -2.68 21.75 -0.77
CA PRO A 64 -1.81 20.98 0.12
C PRO A 64 -1.50 19.56 -0.36
N HIS A 65 -2.39 18.96 -1.18
CA HIS A 65 -2.20 17.58 -1.66
C HIS A 65 -1.03 17.43 -2.66
N LEU A 66 -0.57 18.53 -3.28
CA LEU A 66 0.56 18.51 -4.20
C LEU A 66 1.92 18.31 -3.49
N LYS A 67 2.09 18.88 -2.29
CA LYS A 67 3.36 18.79 -1.56
C LYS A 67 3.77 17.33 -1.29
N PRO A 68 2.88 16.46 -0.76
CA PRO A 68 3.18 15.03 -0.56
C PRO A 68 3.47 14.28 -1.85
N VAL A 69 2.83 14.63 -2.98
CA VAL A 69 3.16 14.02 -4.29
C VAL A 69 4.61 14.36 -4.67
N PHE A 70 5.02 15.62 -4.52
CA PHE A 70 6.41 16.01 -4.81
C PHE A 70 7.40 15.41 -3.81
N HIS A 71 7.01 15.23 -2.53
CA HIS A 71 7.81 14.52 -1.56
C HIS A 71 8.05 13.07 -2.01
N LEU A 72 7.00 12.37 -2.41
CA LEU A 72 7.08 11.01 -2.92
C LEU A 72 7.95 10.89 -4.19
N LEU A 73 7.84 11.85 -5.12
CA LEU A 73 8.71 11.88 -6.31
C LEU A 73 10.18 12.08 -5.96
N ARG A 74 10.49 12.90 -4.95
CA ARG A 74 11.86 13.08 -4.45
C ARG A 74 12.37 11.81 -3.77
N TYR A 75 11.54 11.16 -2.96
CA TYR A 75 11.85 9.85 -2.37
C TYR A 75 12.20 8.82 -3.47
N LEU A 76 11.38 8.69 -4.50
CA LEU A 76 11.66 7.80 -5.62
C LEU A 76 12.97 8.11 -6.36
N LYS A 77 13.37 9.37 -6.40
CA LYS A 77 14.63 9.80 -7.00
C LYS A 77 15.85 9.41 -6.18
N THR A 78 15.73 9.16 -4.89
CA THR A 78 16.87 8.74 -4.04
C THR A 78 17.35 7.34 -4.39
N ASP A 79 16.41 6.44 -4.75
CA ASP A 79 16.74 5.10 -5.24
C ASP A 79 15.81 4.70 -6.41
N PRO A 80 16.16 5.10 -7.63
CA PRO A 80 15.38 4.76 -8.83
C PRO A 80 15.49 3.29 -9.23
N THR A 81 16.45 2.55 -8.67
CA THR A 81 16.73 1.15 -9.01
C THR A 81 16.00 0.16 -8.11
N LEU A 82 15.46 0.63 -6.99
CA LEU A 82 14.68 -0.21 -6.09
C LEU A 82 13.45 -0.79 -6.81
N GLY A 83 13.23 -2.07 -6.66
CA GLY A 83 12.13 -2.80 -7.29
C GLY A 83 11.84 -4.10 -6.57
N ILE A 84 11.13 -5.01 -7.23
CA ILE A 84 10.85 -6.33 -6.69
C ILE A 84 12.08 -7.21 -6.82
N PHE A 85 12.47 -7.83 -5.73
CA PHE A 85 13.47 -8.89 -5.74
C PHE A 85 12.77 -10.23 -6.03
N MET A 86 13.23 -10.91 -7.09
CA MET A 86 12.80 -12.27 -7.44
C MET A 86 13.93 -13.23 -7.14
N SER A 87 13.77 -14.04 -6.10
CA SER A 87 14.75 -15.06 -5.75
C SER A 87 14.75 -16.20 -6.77
N ARG A 88 15.92 -16.76 -7.02
CA ARG A 88 16.08 -18.01 -7.78
C ARG A 88 15.95 -19.27 -6.89
N ASP A 89 15.64 -19.06 -5.61
CA ASP A 89 15.45 -20.18 -4.68
C ASP A 89 14.25 -21.03 -5.07
N THR A 90 14.40 -22.35 -4.96
CA THR A 90 13.32 -23.31 -5.20
C THR A 90 12.42 -23.51 -3.99
N ASN A 91 12.58 -22.68 -2.95
CA ASN A 91 11.71 -22.70 -1.79
C ASN A 91 10.39 -22.00 -2.10
N TYR A 92 9.35 -22.77 -2.41
CA TYR A 92 8.00 -22.29 -2.73
C TYR A 92 7.09 -22.13 -1.49
N THR A 93 7.64 -21.92 -0.31
CA THR A 93 6.83 -21.68 0.90
C THR A 93 6.11 -20.34 0.79
N LEU A 94 4.77 -20.39 0.86
CA LEU A 94 3.94 -19.18 0.96
C LEU A 94 3.89 -18.70 2.40
N ARG A 95 4.12 -17.40 2.60
CA ARG A 95 3.97 -16.68 3.87
C ARG A 95 3.24 -15.37 3.63
N ALA A 96 2.36 -15.00 4.51
CA ALA A 96 1.63 -13.75 4.42
C ALA A 96 1.75 -12.93 5.70
N TYR A 97 1.77 -11.63 5.54
CA TYR A 97 1.77 -10.65 6.61
C TYR A 97 0.56 -9.74 6.42
N CYS A 98 -0.14 -9.44 7.48
CA CYS A 98 -1.20 -8.43 7.44
C CYS A 98 -1.11 -7.51 8.66
N ASP A 99 -1.46 -6.25 8.42
CA ASP A 99 -1.45 -5.19 9.40
C ASP A 99 -2.65 -4.26 9.19
N SER A 100 -3.03 -3.54 10.23
CA SER A 100 -4.15 -2.61 10.15
C SER A 100 -4.05 -1.46 11.14
N ASP A 101 -4.27 -0.25 10.64
CA ASP A 101 -4.35 0.99 11.40
C ASP A 101 -5.82 1.33 11.68
N TRP A 102 -6.26 1.20 12.94
CA TRP A 102 -7.62 1.53 13.33
C TRP A 102 -7.87 3.03 13.34
N ALA A 103 -8.95 3.46 12.68
CA ALA A 103 -9.47 4.83 12.71
C ALA A 103 -8.45 5.93 12.36
N VAL A 104 -7.46 5.59 11.52
CA VAL A 104 -6.31 6.47 11.20
C VAL A 104 -6.69 7.67 10.32
N CYS A 105 -7.76 7.57 9.52
CA CYS A 105 -8.18 8.68 8.66
C CYS A 105 -8.73 9.85 9.48
N PRO A 106 -8.15 11.06 9.38
CA PRO A 106 -8.57 12.22 10.18
C PRO A 106 -10.01 12.68 9.86
N ASP A 107 -10.44 12.57 8.60
CA ASP A 107 -11.74 13.05 8.15
C ASP A 107 -12.88 12.06 8.42
N SER A 108 -12.67 10.79 8.07
CA SER A 108 -13.73 9.78 8.09
C SER A 108 -13.60 8.75 9.21
N ARG A 109 -12.50 8.77 9.97
CA ARG A 109 -12.16 7.77 10.99
C ARG A 109 -12.13 6.33 10.46
N ASN A 110 -12.04 6.18 9.13
CA ASN A 110 -11.90 4.88 8.50
C ASN A 110 -10.49 4.33 8.75
N SER A 111 -10.43 3.02 8.92
CA SER A 111 -9.19 2.28 9.09
C SER A 111 -8.52 1.98 7.76
N ILE A 112 -7.22 1.73 7.80
CA ILE A 112 -6.45 1.23 6.66
C ILE A 112 -5.96 -0.17 7.01
N SER A 113 -5.96 -1.09 6.06
CA SER A 113 -5.30 -2.38 6.21
C SER A 113 -4.42 -2.68 5.01
N GLY A 114 -3.33 -3.36 5.29
CA GLY A 114 -2.38 -3.83 4.31
C GLY A 114 -2.12 -5.33 4.43
N TYR A 115 -1.62 -5.92 3.35
CA TYR A 115 -1.04 -7.25 3.38
C TYR A 115 0.15 -7.35 2.44
N HIS A 116 1.01 -8.32 2.71
CA HIS A 116 2.17 -8.67 1.90
C HIS A 116 2.31 -10.19 1.86
N VAL A 117 2.42 -10.76 0.67
CA VAL A 117 2.56 -12.21 0.46
C VAL A 117 3.90 -12.49 -0.20
N LEU A 118 4.64 -13.42 0.38
CA LEU A 118 5.91 -13.93 -0.11
C LEU A 118 5.77 -15.36 -0.61
N LEU A 119 6.43 -15.65 -1.73
CA LEU A 119 6.76 -17.01 -2.18
C LEU A 119 8.27 -17.21 -1.99
N GLY A 120 8.66 -18.01 -0.99
CA GLY A 120 10.04 -18.05 -0.51
C GLY A 120 10.46 -16.67 0.01
N SER A 121 11.43 -16.04 -0.63
CA SER A 121 11.90 -14.67 -0.37
C SER A 121 11.41 -13.64 -1.38
N SER A 122 10.58 -14.04 -2.36
CA SER A 122 10.07 -13.17 -3.40
C SER A 122 8.70 -12.58 -3.04
N SER A 123 8.53 -11.26 -3.18
CA SER A 123 7.23 -10.60 -3.02
C SER A 123 6.34 -10.91 -4.23
N VAL A 124 5.18 -11.54 -4.01
CA VAL A 124 4.28 -11.96 -5.10
C VAL A 124 2.93 -11.24 -5.08
N SER A 125 2.48 -10.74 -3.93
CA SER A 125 1.28 -9.92 -3.83
C SER A 125 1.36 -8.98 -2.63
N TRP A 126 0.85 -7.75 -2.79
CA TRP A 126 0.76 -6.76 -1.70
C TRP A 126 -0.35 -5.76 -2.00
N LYS A 127 -0.92 -5.21 -0.94
CA LYS A 127 -1.95 -4.19 -1.06
C LYS A 127 -2.05 -3.36 0.20
N SER A 128 -2.29 -2.06 0.02
CA SER A 128 -2.77 -1.18 1.08
C SER A 128 -4.12 -0.62 0.66
N LYS A 129 -5.10 -0.62 1.57
CA LYS A 129 -6.45 -0.10 1.25
C LYS A 129 -7.15 0.46 2.47
N LYS A 130 -7.69 1.67 2.31
CA LYS A 130 -8.64 2.27 3.26
C LYS A 130 -9.97 1.52 3.21
N HIS A 131 -10.56 1.28 4.38
CA HIS A 131 -11.87 0.67 4.51
C HIS A 131 -12.96 1.64 4.04
N ALA A 132 -14.03 1.12 3.44
CA ALA A 132 -15.19 1.93 3.05
C ALA A 132 -16.08 2.28 4.23
N THR A 133 -16.03 1.50 5.31
CA THR A 133 -16.85 1.65 6.51
C THR A 133 -15.98 1.78 7.76
N ILE A 134 -16.49 2.48 8.75
CA ILE A 134 -15.86 2.58 10.07
C ILE A 134 -15.91 1.20 10.76
N SER A 135 -14.87 0.89 11.50
CA SER A 135 -14.79 -0.27 12.37
C SER A 135 -14.93 0.18 13.82
N LEU A 136 -15.68 -0.60 14.62
CA LEU A 136 -16.00 -0.26 16.00
C LEU A 136 -14.84 -0.52 16.96
N SER A 137 -13.89 -1.40 16.57
CA SER A 137 -12.73 -1.75 17.39
C SER A 137 -11.51 -2.06 16.53
N SER A 138 -10.31 -2.05 17.14
CA SER A 138 -9.07 -2.53 16.50
C SER A 138 -9.20 -4.01 16.10
N ALA A 139 -9.73 -4.85 16.96
CA ALA A 139 -9.91 -6.27 16.66
C ALA A 139 -10.78 -6.51 15.41
N GLU A 140 -11.84 -5.71 15.21
CA GLU A 140 -12.64 -5.80 13.97
C GLU A 140 -11.82 -5.48 12.72
N VAL A 141 -10.94 -4.48 12.80
CA VAL A 141 -10.07 -4.09 11.66
C VAL A 141 -9.07 -5.19 11.35
N GLU A 142 -8.47 -5.79 12.37
CA GLU A 142 -7.54 -6.92 12.25
C GLU A 142 -8.22 -8.13 11.58
N TYR A 143 -9.42 -8.51 12.03
CA TYR A 143 -10.20 -9.58 11.37
C TYR A 143 -10.55 -9.26 9.92
N ARG A 144 -10.86 -7.99 9.60
CA ARG A 144 -11.10 -7.56 8.23
C ARG A 144 -9.83 -7.64 7.36
N ALA A 145 -8.66 -7.29 7.92
CA ALA A 145 -7.36 -7.45 7.26
C ALA A 145 -7.05 -8.92 7.01
N LEU A 146 -7.20 -9.77 8.04
CA LEU A 146 -7.00 -11.20 7.94
C LEU A 146 -7.92 -11.83 6.87
N ARG A 147 -9.20 -11.47 6.84
CA ARG A 147 -10.12 -11.96 5.81
C ARG A 147 -9.65 -11.62 4.39
N LYS A 148 -9.09 -10.41 4.18
CA LYS A 148 -8.59 -10.00 2.86
C LYS A 148 -7.39 -10.82 2.43
N VAL A 149 -6.40 -11.00 3.30
CA VAL A 149 -5.21 -11.77 2.98
C VAL A 149 -5.54 -13.24 2.77
N VAL A 150 -6.46 -13.82 3.54
CA VAL A 150 -6.92 -15.20 3.34
C VAL A 150 -7.58 -15.34 1.97
N GLY A 151 -8.42 -14.39 1.55
CA GLY A 151 -8.99 -14.38 0.20
C GLY A 151 -7.93 -14.37 -0.91
N GLU A 152 -6.89 -13.57 -0.74
CA GLU A 152 -5.75 -13.51 -1.66
C GLU A 152 -4.97 -14.84 -1.69
N LEU A 153 -4.71 -15.43 -0.51
CA LEU A 153 -4.00 -16.71 -0.42
C LEU A 153 -4.80 -17.86 -1.07
N VAL A 154 -6.12 -17.88 -0.93
CA VAL A 154 -6.97 -18.85 -1.61
C VAL A 154 -6.88 -18.71 -3.12
N TRP A 155 -6.89 -17.48 -3.62
CA TRP A 155 -6.73 -17.20 -5.05
C TRP A 155 -5.33 -17.62 -5.55
N LEU A 156 -4.26 -17.21 -4.87
CA LEU A 156 -2.88 -17.60 -5.20
C LEU A 156 -2.70 -19.13 -5.17
N SER A 157 -3.29 -19.80 -4.19
CA SER A 157 -3.19 -21.26 -4.06
C SER A 157 -3.79 -21.96 -5.28
N ARG A 158 -4.96 -21.51 -5.74
CA ARG A 158 -5.58 -22.05 -6.97
C ARG A 158 -4.74 -21.76 -8.20
N LEU A 159 -4.24 -20.53 -8.34
CA LEU A 159 -3.36 -20.14 -9.45
C LEU A 159 -2.11 -21.03 -9.51
N PHE A 160 -1.45 -21.25 -8.37
CA PHE A 160 -0.25 -22.10 -8.32
C PHE A 160 -0.55 -23.57 -8.59
N GLU A 161 -1.70 -24.08 -8.13
CA GLU A 161 -2.16 -25.44 -8.46
C GLU A 161 -2.38 -25.59 -9.98
N GLU A 162 -3.01 -24.61 -10.64
CA GLU A 162 -3.17 -24.58 -12.11
C GLU A 162 -1.81 -24.50 -12.83
N LEU A 163 -0.85 -23.78 -12.28
CA LEU A 163 0.53 -23.68 -12.79
C LEU A 163 1.41 -24.89 -12.42
N THR A 164 0.85 -25.90 -11.76
CA THR A 164 1.58 -27.09 -11.27
C THR A 164 2.73 -26.78 -10.30
N VAL A 165 2.67 -25.65 -9.62
CA VAL A 165 3.62 -25.27 -8.58
C VAL A 165 3.14 -25.81 -7.24
N LEU A 166 3.86 -26.78 -6.70
CA LEU A 166 3.59 -27.36 -5.39
C LEU A 166 4.24 -26.50 -4.28
N PHE A 167 3.50 -26.22 -3.25
CA PHE A 167 3.98 -25.50 -2.07
C PHE A 167 3.48 -26.18 -0.77
N PRO A 168 4.24 -26.07 0.34
CA PRO A 168 3.87 -26.66 1.61
C PRO A 168 2.59 -26.04 2.18
N LYS A 169 1.73 -26.89 2.77
CA LYS A 169 0.57 -26.48 3.56
C LYS A 169 0.75 -26.96 5.01
N PRO A 170 0.26 -26.21 6.02
CA PRO A 170 -0.56 -25.01 5.95
C PRO A 170 0.25 -23.76 5.58
N ILE A 171 -0.42 -22.73 5.03
CA ILE A 171 0.17 -21.41 4.80
C ILE A 171 0.12 -20.61 6.11
N VAL A 172 1.27 -20.04 6.51
CA VAL A 172 1.36 -19.24 7.74
C VAL A 172 1.03 -17.78 7.43
N VAL A 173 0.13 -17.22 8.25
CA VAL A 173 -0.23 -15.80 8.23
C VAL A 173 0.22 -15.14 9.51
N PHE A 174 1.00 -14.07 9.41
CA PHE A 174 1.44 -13.25 10.53
C PHE A 174 0.58 -11.98 10.58
N CYS A 175 -0.05 -11.74 11.71
CA CYS A 175 -0.78 -10.50 11.99
C CYS A 175 -0.10 -9.81 13.17
N ASP A 176 0.05 -8.51 13.09
CA ASP A 176 0.49 -7.69 14.22
C ASP A 176 -0.75 -7.42 15.09
N SER A 177 -0.75 -7.96 16.30
CA SER A 177 -1.87 -7.88 17.27
C SER A 177 -1.35 -7.53 18.67
#